data_9a350c1267546e7d2adc6056c3d2feb4
#
_entry.id   9a350c1267546e7d2adc6056c3d2feb4
#
_cell.length_a   1.000
_cell.length_b   1.000
_cell.length_c   1.000
_cell.angle_alpha   90.00
_cell.angle_beta   90.00
_cell.angle_gamma   90.00
#
_symmetry.space_group_name_H-M   'P 1'
#
loop_
_entity.id
_entity.type
_entity.pdbx_description
1 polymer ?
#
loop_
_entity_poly.entity_id
_entity_poly.type
_entity_poly.pdbx_seq_one_letter_code
_entity_poly.pdbx_strand_id
1 'polypeptide(L)'
;LVEGFDIDPNYLQNYGKAYYQKLFENYGFQLLFRQLTFLKKVRTPLSEKLSLKAERALRDPNYNFKTLEKRNIQKYIRDFTKIYNDAWSKYPGVSKLELSQAKLLFAQLKPILDEKILWFAYHNNDPVGFFISIPEMNQIFKHVNGKLDLFGKLKTFYHLKIKKSCKKMVGLVFGIVPKHQGKGVDGALIMASRETIQEKLAYEDLELNWIPDFNKSMIRVAEQVQVKLGKIHHTYRYNFDKSIPVERITKK
;
A
#
# COMPACT_ATOMS: atom_id res chain seq x y z
N LEU A 1 11.01 4.99 12.74
CA LEU A 1 10.43 3.85 13.45
C LEU A 1 10.50 4.15 14.96
N VAL A 2 9.39 3.89 15.69
CA VAL A 2 9.31 4.06 17.15
C VAL A 2 8.81 2.79 17.85
N GLU A 3 8.08 1.92 17.12
CA GLU A 3 7.63 0.61 17.59
C GLU A 3 7.75 -0.43 16.47
N GLY A 4 7.99 -1.70 16.81
CA GLY A 4 8.14 -2.81 15.86
C GLY A 4 9.55 -2.95 15.30
N PHE A 5 10.57 -2.71 16.12
CA PHE A 5 11.99 -2.87 15.75
C PHE A 5 12.41 -4.32 15.52
N ASP A 6 11.62 -5.27 16.00
CA ASP A 6 11.78 -6.71 15.80
C ASP A 6 11.28 -7.19 14.43
N ILE A 7 10.61 -6.33 13.66
CA ILE A 7 10.06 -6.65 12.34
C ILE A 7 10.97 -6.06 11.27
N ASP A 8 11.42 -6.89 10.32
CA ASP A 8 12.27 -6.46 9.21
C ASP A 8 11.69 -5.25 8.46
N PRO A 9 12.53 -4.27 8.07
CA PRO A 9 12.09 -3.15 7.25
C PRO A 9 11.68 -3.65 5.85
N ASN A 10 10.63 -3.01 5.29
CA ASN A 10 10.23 -3.31 3.92
C ASN A 10 11.12 -2.62 2.89
N TYR A 11 11.11 -3.15 1.68
CA TYR A 11 11.72 -2.49 0.54
C TYR A 11 11.21 -1.05 0.39
N LEU A 12 12.13 -0.13 0.13
CA LEU A 12 11.90 1.32 0.09
C LEU A 12 11.55 1.98 1.45
N GLN A 13 11.67 1.26 2.56
CA GLN A 13 11.45 1.78 3.89
C GLN A 13 12.79 2.15 4.54
N ASN A 14 12.85 3.36 5.12
CA ASN A 14 14.02 3.77 5.89
C ASN A 14 14.16 2.92 7.15
N TYR A 15 15.37 2.44 7.40
CA TYR A 15 15.71 1.76 8.63
C TYR A 15 16.24 2.77 9.64
N GLY A 16 15.43 3.06 10.67
CA GLY A 16 15.81 3.93 11.77
C GLY A 16 16.01 3.14 13.05
N LYS A 17 17.08 3.46 13.83
CA LYS A 17 17.31 2.87 15.14
C LYS A 17 16.51 3.62 16.23
N ALA A 18 16.26 2.96 17.37
CA ALA A 18 15.43 3.49 18.44
C ALA A 18 15.90 4.87 18.96
N TYR A 19 17.21 5.09 18.99
CA TYR A 19 17.76 6.37 19.48
C TYR A 19 17.51 7.57 18.57
N TYR A 20 17.11 7.35 17.29
CA TYR A 20 16.83 8.45 16.35
C TYR A 20 15.66 9.33 16.81
N GLN A 21 14.66 8.74 17.45
CA GLN A 21 13.57 9.51 18.04
C GLN A 21 14.11 10.62 18.96
N LYS A 22 14.98 10.24 19.91
CA LYS A 22 15.60 11.18 20.85
C LYS A 22 16.41 12.27 20.13
N LEU A 23 17.14 11.93 19.07
CA LEU A 23 17.92 12.91 18.31
C LEU A 23 17.02 13.95 17.64
N PHE A 24 15.93 13.53 17.02
CA PHE A 24 14.96 14.46 16.41
C PHE A 24 14.31 15.36 17.45
N GLU A 25 13.85 14.79 18.56
CA GLU A 25 13.17 15.52 19.64
C GLU A 25 14.12 16.51 20.33
N ASN A 26 15.37 16.10 20.62
CA ASN A 26 16.38 16.97 21.21
C ASN A 26 16.79 18.13 20.28
N TYR A 27 16.74 17.93 18.96
CA TYR A 27 16.99 19.01 17.99
C TYR A 27 15.83 20.00 17.91
N GLY A 28 14.65 19.64 18.42
CA GLY A 28 13.45 20.47 18.43
C GLY A 28 12.41 20.13 17.37
N PHE A 29 12.53 18.95 16.74
CA PHE A 29 11.45 18.43 15.91
C PHE A 29 10.26 18.01 16.78
N GLN A 30 9.06 18.25 16.30
CA GLN A 30 7.82 17.91 16.98
C GLN A 30 6.99 16.91 16.15
N LEU A 31 6.28 16.03 16.83
CA LEU A 31 5.43 15.02 16.19
C LEU A 31 4.30 15.67 15.39
N LEU A 32 4.27 15.42 14.09
CA LEU A 32 3.22 15.89 13.21
C LEU A 32 2.06 14.87 13.12
N PHE A 33 2.36 13.59 12.85
CA PHE A 33 1.43 12.47 12.90
C PHE A 33 2.17 11.13 12.99
N ARG A 34 1.42 10.07 13.33
CA ARG A 34 1.92 8.69 13.32
C ARG A 34 1.54 8.00 12.02
N GLN A 35 2.41 7.12 11.57
CA GLN A 35 2.17 6.23 10.44
C GLN A 35 2.10 4.79 10.95
N LEU A 36 0.96 4.17 10.77
CA LEU A 36 0.67 2.82 11.25
C LEU A 36 0.92 1.80 10.13
N THR A 37 1.63 0.75 10.45
CA THR A 37 1.84 -0.40 9.55
C THR A 37 1.14 -1.60 10.14
N PHE A 38 0.29 -2.23 9.35
CA PHE A 38 -0.49 -3.37 9.76
C PHE A 38 -0.03 -4.65 9.07
N LEU A 39 -0.07 -5.75 9.81
CA LEU A 39 0.32 -7.09 9.37
C LEU A 39 -0.90 -7.99 9.24
N LYS A 40 -0.95 -8.80 8.18
CA LYS A 40 -1.99 -9.79 7.96
C LYS A 40 -1.42 -11.06 7.35
N LYS A 41 -1.83 -12.20 7.88
CA LYS A 41 -1.71 -13.47 7.15
C LYS A 41 -2.77 -13.52 6.05
N VAL A 42 -2.37 -13.76 4.81
CA VAL A 42 -3.27 -13.76 3.64
C VAL A 42 -4.44 -14.73 3.83
N ARG A 43 -4.19 -15.89 4.47
CA ARG A 43 -5.21 -16.91 4.70
C ARG A 43 -6.16 -16.62 5.86
N THR A 44 -5.87 -15.63 6.71
CA THR A 44 -6.79 -15.23 7.81
C THR A 44 -8.13 -14.75 7.23
N PRO A 45 -9.27 -15.19 7.76
CA PRO A 45 -10.58 -14.76 7.31
C PRO A 45 -10.76 -13.23 7.29
N LEU A 46 -11.73 -12.76 6.55
CA LEU A 46 -12.25 -11.40 6.63
C LEU A 46 -13.39 -11.35 7.63
N SER A 47 -13.73 -10.16 8.16
CA SER A 47 -14.91 -10.03 9.00
C SER A 47 -16.18 -10.31 8.19
N GLU A 48 -17.17 -10.93 8.81
CA GLU A 48 -18.47 -11.23 8.19
C GLU A 48 -19.11 -9.96 7.61
N LYS A 49 -19.07 -8.86 8.36
CA LYS A 49 -19.60 -7.56 7.94
C LYS A 49 -18.97 -7.06 6.65
N LEU A 50 -17.65 -7.25 6.47
CA LEU A 50 -16.97 -6.88 5.23
C LEU A 50 -17.39 -7.79 4.09
N SER A 51 -17.46 -9.10 4.33
CA SER A 51 -17.84 -10.10 3.34
C SER A 51 -19.24 -9.87 2.79
N LEU A 52 -20.23 -9.64 3.65
CA LEU A 52 -21.62 -9.37 3.24
C LEU A 52 -21.75 -8.10 2.37
N LYS A 53 -21.01 -7.03 2.70
CA LYS A 53 -21.00 -5.82 1.89
C LYS A 53 -20.30 -6.03 0.55
N ALA A 54 -19.19 -6.74 0.57
CA ALA A 54 -18.41 -7.05 -0.62
C ALA A 54 -19.19 -7.90 -1.62
N GLU A 55 -19.93 -8.91 -1.15
CA GLU A 55 -20.76 -9.76 -2.00
C GLU A 55 -21.81 -8.98 -2.79
N ARG A 56 -22.42 -7.94 -2.19
CA ARG A 56 -23.37 -7.08 -2.90
C ARG A 56 -22.71 -6.36 -4.08
N ALA A 57 -21.52 -5.80 -3.86
CA ALA A 57 -20.77 -5.12 -4.92
C ALA A 57 -20.24 -6.11 -5.98
N LEU A 58 -19.87 -7.35 -5.59
CA LEU A 58 -19.44 -8.39 -6.51
C LEU A 58 -20.59 -8.92 -7.40
N ARG A 59 -21.84 -8.90 -6.91
CA ARG A 59 -23.03 -9.32 -7.66
C ARG A 59 -23.61 -8.22 -8.55
N ASP A 60 -23.21 -6.96 -8.35
CA ASP A 60 -23.69 -5.86 -9.20
C ASP A 60 -22.97 -5.90 -10.56
N PRO A 61 -23.71 -6.14 -11.67
CA PRO A 61 -23.12 -6.28 -13.00
C PRO A 61 -22.43 -5.02 -13.51
N ASN A 62 -22.71 -3.86 -12.91
CA ASN A 62 -22.05 -2.61 -13.25
C ASN A 62 -20.62 -2.52 -12.71
N TYR A 63 -20.27 -3.32 -11.69
CA TYR A 63 -18.91 -3.37 -11.17
C TYR A 63 -18.09 -4.48 -11.82
N ASN A 64 -16.83 -4.18 -12.10
CA ASN A 64 -15.85 -5.13 -12.58
C ASN A 64 -14.54 -4.99 -11.81
N PHE A 65 -14.02 -6.10 -11.30
CA PHE A 65 -12.79 -6.16 -10.50
C PHE A 65 -11.75 -6.97 -11.27
N LYS A 66 -10.62 -6.36 -11.60
CA LYS A 66 -9.59 -7.03 -12.41
C LYS A 66 -8.18 -6.59 -12.08
N THR A 67 -7.23 -7.45 -12.40
CA THR A 67 -5.81 -7.18 -12.25
C THR A 67 -5.28 -6.31 -13.38
N LEU A 68 -4.15 -5.63 -13.12
CA LEU A 68 -3.38 -4.95 -14.14
C LEU A 68 -2.91 -5.96 -15.21
N GLU A 69 -2.95 -5.54 -16.48
CA GLU A 69 -2.36 -6.24 -17.60
C GLU A 69 -1.16 -5.44 -18.13
N LYS A 70 0.05 -5.99 -18.06
CA LYS A 70 1.29 -5.28 -18.50
C LYS A 70 1.24 -4.83 -19.96
N ARG A 71 0.56 -5.58 -20.83
CA ARG A 71 0.37 -5.21 -22.23
C ARG A 71 -0.40 -3.89 -22.38
N ASN A 72 -1.27 -3.57 -21.41
CA ASN A 72 -2.12 -2.38 -21.39
C ASN A 72 -1.70 -1.35 -20.32
N ILE A 73 -0.44 -1.40 -19.86
CA ILE A 73 0.05 -0.63 -18.71
C ILE A 73 -0.25 0.87 -18.80
N GLN A 74 -0.22 1.47 -20.00
CA GLN A 74 -0.51 2.89 -20.21
C GLN A 74 -1.95 3.25 -19.85
N LYS A 75 -2.92 2.34 -20.07
CA LYS A 75 -4.30 2.50 -19.62
C LYS A 75 -4.34 2.53 -18.08
N TYR A 76 -3.73 1.55 -17.43
CA TYR A 76 -3.76 1.43 -15.97
C TYR A 76 -3.03 2.58 -15.26
N ILE A 77 -2.00 3.17 -15.88
CA ILE A 77 -1.36 4.39 -15.36
C ILE A 77 -2.32 5.57 -15.39
N ARG A 78 -3.09 5.75 -16.47
CA ARG A 78 -4.14 6.79 -16.54
C ARG A 78 -5.25 6.56 -15.51
N ASP A 79 -5.73 5.32 -15.41
CA ASP A 79 -6.76 4.93 -14.46
C ASP A 79 -6.30 5.16 -13.02
N PHE A 80 -5.06 4.76 -12.70
CA PHE A 80 -4.43 5.04 -11.41
C PHE A 80 -4.38 6.53 -11.09
N THR A 81 -3.90 7.34 -12.05
CA THR A 81 -3.80 8.80 -11.88
C THR A 81 -5.17 9.43 -11.62
N LYS A 82 -6.20 9.00 -12.37
CA LYS A 82 -7.58 9.48 -12.17
C LYS A 82 -8.09 9.14 -10.78
N ILE A 83 -8.05 7.85 -10.40
CA ILE A 83 -8.55 7.39 -9.08
C ILE A 83 -7.76 8.07 -7.96
N TYR A 84 -6.43 8.17 -8.06
CA TYR A 84 -5.59 8.81 -7.05
C TYR A 84 -6.02 10.26 -6.82
N ASN A 85 -6.17 11.04 -7.90
CA ASN A 85 -6.57 12.43 -7.80
C ASN A 85 -7.98 12.60 -7.25
N ASP A 86 -8.92 11.75 -7.64
CA ASP A 86 -10.30 11.81 -7.15
C ASP A 86 -10.43 11.39 -5.68
N ALA A 87 -9.65 10.38 -5.27
CA ALA A 87 -9.72 9.82 -3.92
C ALA A 87 -8.87 10.59 -2.89
N TRP A 88 -7.73 11.15 -3.30
CA TRP A 88 -6.69 11.62 -2.38
C TRP A 88 -6.41 13.12 -2.42
N SER A 89 -6.68 13.82 -3.53
CA SER A 89 -6.32 15.24 -3.70
C SER A 89 -6.97 16.19 -2.68
N LYS A 90 -8.02 15.74 -2.00
CA LYS A 90 -8.72 16.51 -0.96
C LYS A 90 -8.11 16.32 0.44
N TYR A 91 -7.11 15.45 0.60
CA TYR A 91 -6.45 15.27 1.89
C TYR A 91 -5.37 16.33 2.10
N PRO A 92 -5.26 16.90 3.30
CA PRO A 92 -4.19 17.86 3.62
C PRO A 92 -2.80 17.26 3.35
N GLY A 93 -1.95 18.02 2.67
CA GLY A 93 -0.59 17.60 2.36
C GLY A 93 -0.45 16.63 1.17
N VAL A 94 -1.55 16.28 0.50
CA VAL A 94 -1.51 15.46 -0.71
C VAL A 94 -1.65 16.36 -1.94
N SER A 95 -0.61 16.38 -2.76
CA SER A 95 -0.62 17.09 -4.04
C SER A 95 -1.27 16.24 -5.13
N LYS A 96 -1.85 16.91 -6.12
CA LYS A 96 -2.34 16.25 -7.32
C LYS A 96 -1.19 15.55 -8.05
N LEU A 97 -1.42 14.32 -8.46
CA LEU A 97 -0.45 13.52 -9.20
C LEU A 97 -0.58 13.79 -10.70
N GLU A 98 0.49 14.25 -11.32
CA GLU A 98 0.56 14.42 -12.78
C GLU A 98 0.80 13.07 -13.47
N LEU A 99 0.25 12.94 -14.70
CA LEU A 99 0.40 11.71 -15.48
C LEU A 99 1.87 11.34 -15.77
N SER A 100 2.73 12.34 -15.96
CA SER A 100 4.17 12.16 -16.15
C SER A 100 4.84 11.55 -14.93
N GLN A 101 4.48 11.99 -13.73
CA GLN A 101 4.96 11.45 -12.46
C GLN A 101 4.49 10.01 -12.26
N ALA A 102 3.22 9.73 -12.56
CA ALA A 102 2.69 8.37 -12.50
C ALA A 102 3.42 7.43 -13.47
N LYS A 103 3.69 7.88 -14.72
CA LYS A 103 4.48 7.10 -15.68
C LYS A 103 5.88 6.77 -15.16
N LEU A 104 6.57 7.75 -14.56
CA LEU A 104 7.90 7.54 -13.99
C LEU A 104 7.86 6.53 -12.83
N LEU A 105 6.88 6.66 -11.92
CA LEU A 105 6.67 5.73 -10.82
C LEU A 105 6.48 4.29 -11.32
N PHE A 106 5.57 4.09 -12.28
CA PHE A 106 5.33 2.76 -12.83
C PHE A 106 6.53 2.21 -13.62
N ALA A 107 7.31 3.07 -14.29
CA ALA A 107 8.54 2.66 -14.98
C ALA A 107 9.58 2.14 -13.97
N GLN A 108 9.75 2.79 -12.83
CA GLN A 108 10.65 2.36 -11.76
C GLN A 108 10.20 1.03 -11.13
N LEU A 109 8.91 0.82 -10.96
CA LEU A 109 8.35 -0.39 -10.38
C LEU A 109 8.25 -1.55 -11.38
N LYS A 110 8.30 -1.29 -12.69
CA LYS A 110 8.08 -2.29 -13.76
C LYS A 110 8.88 -3.59 -13.59
N PRO A 111 10.18 -3.58 -13.18
CA PRO A 111 10.96 -4.81 -13.03
C PRO A 111 10.42 -5.77 -11.96
N ILE A 112 9.78 -5.23 -10.92
CA ILE A 112 9.28 -5.98 -9.77
C ILE A 112 7.76 -6.17 -9.77
N LEU A 113 7.04 -5.54 -10.72
CA LEU A 113 5.58 -5.65 -10.78
C LEU A 113 5.13 -7.11 -10.96
N ASP A 114 4.20 -7.51 -10.11
CA ASP A 114 3.41 -8.72 -10.26
C ASP A 114 1.95 -8.32 -10.57
N GLU A 115 1.52 -8.54 -11.82
CA GLU A 115 0.20 -8.13 -12.30
C GLU A 115 -0.94 -8.62 -11.41
N LYS A 116 -0.77 -9.79 -10.79
CA LYS A 116 -1.80 -10.47 -10.02
C LYS A 116 -2.08 -9.84 -8.64
N ILE A 117 -1.22 -8.91 -8.19
CA ILE A 117 -1.40 -8.19 -6.93
C ILE A 117 -1.63 -6.69 -7.11
N LEU A 118 -1.90 -6.25 -8.36
CA LEU A 118 -2.34 -4.89 -8.67
C LEU A 118 -3.78 -4.93 -9.19
N TRP A 119 -4.70 -4.50 -8.36
CA TRP A 119 -6.13 -4.62 -8.60
C TRP A 119 -6.80 -3.28 -8.86
N PHE A 120 -7.77 -3.29 -9.78
CA PHE A 120 -8.59 -2.14 -10.13
C PHE A 120 -10.07 -2.50 -10.09
N ALA A 121 -10.89 -1.57 -9.60
CA ALA A 121 -12.34 -1.61 -9.66
C ALA A 121 -12.86 -0.62 -10.70
N TYR A 122 -13.80 -1.04 -11.49
CA TYR A 122 -14.48 -0.24 -12.51
C TYR A 122 -15.99 -0.26 -12.25
N HIS A 123 -16.67 0.83 -12.57
CA HIS A 123 -18.12 0.91 -12.62
C HIS A 123 -18.53 1.47 -13.97
N ASN A 124 -19.30 0.69 -14.77
CA ASN A 124 -19.63 1.03 -16.17
C ASN A 124 -18.39 1.43 -16.99
N ASN A 125 -17.28 0.70 -16.83
CA ASN A 125 -15.95 0.95 -17.42
C ASN A 125 -15.19 2.18 -16.90
N ASP A 126 -15.78 3.01 -16.04
CA ASP A 126 -15.06 4.07 -15.35
C ASP A 126 -14.22 3.50 -14.20
N PRO A 127 -12.93 3.87 -14.07
CA PRO A 127 -12.09 3.43 -12.97
C PRO A 127 -12.51 4.13 -11.66
N VAL A 128 -12.85 3.35 -10.64
CA VAL A 128 -13.41 3.85 -9.37
C VAL A 128 -12.63 3.42 -8.13
N GLY A 129 -11.68 2.50 -8.27
CA GLY A 129 -10.86 2.08 -7.14
C GLY A 129 -9.63 1.29 -7.56
N PHE A 130 -8.67 1.22 -6.65
CA PHE A 130 -7.49 0.38 -6.80
C PHE A 130 -7.01 -0.18 -5.46
N PHE A 131 -6.33 -1.33 -5.52
CA PHE A 131 -5.49 -1.89 -4.48
C PHE A 131 -4.17 -2.30 -5.10
N ILE A 132 -3.13 -1.55 -4.82
CA ILE A 132 -1.80 -1.73 -5.42
C ILE A 132 -0.85 -2.31 -4.38
N SER A 133 -0.33 -3.48 -4.66
CA SER A 133 0.68 -4.15 -3.85
C SER A 133 1.92 -4.48 -4.68
N ILE A 134 3.06 -4.62 -4.01
CA ILE A 134 4.31 -5.09 -4.62
C ILE A 134 4.89 -6.26 -3.81
N PRO A 135 5.72 -7.12 -4.42
CA PRO A 135 6.50 -8.11 -3.69
C PRO A 135 7.45 -7.42 -2.71
N GLU A 136 7.65 -8.01 -1.51
CA GLU A 136 8.66 -7.55 -0.56
C GLU A 136 10.06 -7.91 -1.04
N MET A 137 10.70 -6.97 -1.71
CA MET A 137 11.95 -7.20 -2.42
C MET A 137 13.14 -7.46 -1.50
N ASN A 138 13.11 -7.04 -0.23
CA ASN A 138 14.19 -7.36 0.71
C ASN A 138 14.28 -8.87 0.97
N GLN A 139 13.16 -9.62 0.86
CA GLN A 139 13.18 -11.08 0.91
C GLN A 139 13.97 -11.71 -0.26
N ILE A 140 14.08 -11.00 -1.37
CA ILE A 140 14.86 -11.43 -2.54
C ILE A 140 16.29 -10.90 -2.47
N PHE A 141 16.46 -9.62 -2.13
CA PHE A 141 17.78 -8.96 -2.12
C PHE A 141 18.76 -9.53 -1.11
N LYS A 142 18.27 -10.12 -0.01
CA LYS A 142 19.14 -10.86 0.92
C LYS A 142 19.91 -12.02 0.26
N HIS A 143 19.42 -12.55 -0.86
CA HIS A 143 20.09 -13.63 -1.59
C HIS A 143 21.15 -13.13 -2.57
N VAL A 144 21.19 -11.83 -2.88
CA VAL A 144 22.15 -11.23 -3.83
C VAL A 144 23.20 -10.35 -3.17
N ASN A 145 23.18 -10.27 -1.84
CA ASN A 145 24.15 -9.51 -1.03
C ASN A 145 24.32 -8.05 -1.50
N GLY A 146 23.21 -7.40 -1.90
CA GLY A 146 23.21 -6.02 -2.38
C GLY A 146 23.82 -5.78 -3.78
N LYS A 147 24.30 -6.81 -4.47
CA LYS A 147 24.91 -6.68 -5.82
C LYS A 147 23.84 -6.94 -6.89
N LEU A 148 23.56 -5.95 -7.72
CA LEU A 148 22.62 -6.03 -8.85
C LEU A 148 23.36 -5.93 -10.21
N ASP A 149 24.56 -6.53 -10.30
CA ASP A 149 25.24 -6.81 -11.55
C ASP A 149 24.45 -7.86 -12.38
N LEU A 150 25.00 -8.31 -13.50
CA LEU A 150 24.34 -9.29 -14.36
C LEU A 150 23.94 -10.57 -13.60
N PHE A 151 24.87 -11.13 -12.82
CA PHE A 151 24.63 -12.34 -12.02
C PHE A 151 23.61 -12.08 -10.90
N GLY A 152 23.70 -10.94 -10.22
CA GLY A 152 22.72 -10.52 -9.21
C GLY A 152 21.31 -10.36 -9.79
N LYS A 153 21.17 -9.80 -11.00
CA LYS A 153 19.89 -9.71 -11.72
C LYS A 153 19.33 -11.09 -12.08
N LEU A 154 20.16 -12.01 -12.60
CA LEU A 154 19.75 -13.38 -12.89
C LEU A 154 19.31 -14.12 -11.62
N LYS A 155 20.07 -13.98 -10.54
CA LYS A 155 19.73 -14.56 -9.24
C LYS A 155 18.44 -13.97 -8.65
N THR A 156 18.25 -12.65 -8.78
CA THR A 156 17.00 -11.97 -8.41
C THR A 156 15.80 -12.54 -9.19
N PHE A 157 15.94 -12.67 -10.50
CA PHE A 157 14.90 -13.26 -11.36
C PHE A 157 14.59 -14.71 -10.95
N TYR A 158 15.60 -15.52 -10.73
CA TYR A 158 15.45 -16.92 -10.27
C TYR A 158 14.66 -16.99 -8.96
N HIS A 159 15.08 -16.23 -7.94
CA HIS A 159 14.41 -16.23 -6.63
C HIS A 159 12.98 -15.67 -6.70
N LEU A 160 12.75 -14.65 -7.53
CA LEU A 160 11.43 -14.01 -7.63
C LEU A 160 10.43 -14.83 -8.44
N LYS A 161 10.86 -15.39 -9.60
CA LYS A 161 9.95 -16.01 -10.57
C LYS A 161 9.94 -17.54 -10.54
N ILE A 162 11.10 -18.17 -10.34
CA ILE A 162 11.24 -19.63 -10.39
C ILE A 162 11.09 -20.22 -8.99
N LYS A 163 11.94 -19.83 -8.05
CA LYS A 163 11.91 -20.34 -6.67
C LYS A 163 10.75 -19.76 -5.84
N LYS A 164 10.16 -18.62 -6.24
CA LYS A 164 9.07 -17.93 -5.54
C LYS A 164 9.40 -17.70 -4.06
N SER A 165 10.62 -17.22 -3.79
CA SER A 165 11.13 -17.03 -2.43
C SER A 165 10.50 -15.84 -1.71
N CYS A 166 9.81 -14.95 -2.44
CA CYS A 166 9.08 -13.84 -1.85
C CYS A 166 7.72 -14.33 -1.33
N LYS A 167 7.57 -14.35 -0.02
CA LYS A 167 6.35 -14.80 0.67
C LYS A 167 5.51 -13.65 1.20
N LYS A 168 6.05 -12.44 1.20
CA LYS A 168 5.36 -11.23 1.67
C LYS A 168 5.10 -10.27 0.52
N MET A 169 3.92 -9.69 0.51
CA MET A 169 3.58 -8.55 -0.32
C MET A 169 3.34 -7.31 0.54
N VAL A 170 3.63 -6.15 -0.02
CA VAL A 170 3.45 -4.84 0.63
C VAL A 170 2.34 -4.11 -0.09
N GLY A 171 1.26 -3.80 0.63
CA GLY A 171 0.18 -2.94 0.14
C GLY A 171 0.63 -1.48 0.23
N LEU A 172 0.88 -0.87 -0.93
CA LEU A 172 1.41 0.48 -1.04
C LEU A 172 0.32 1.53 -0.98
N VAL A 173 -0.76 1.31 -1.72
CA VAL A 173 -1.82 2.30 -1.86
C VAL A 173 -3.16 1.63 -2.13
N PHE A 174 -4.19 2.15 -1.46
CA PHE A 174 -5.58 1.71 -1.58
C PHE A 174 -6.47 2.95 -1.70
N GLY A 175 -7.31 2.99 -2.72
CA GLY A 175 -8.17 4.15 -2.94
C GLY A 175 -9.48 3.78 -3.62
N ILE A 176 -10.57 4.38 -3.13
CA ILE A 176 -11.89 4.33 -3.75
C ILE A 176 -12.38 5.76 -3.94
N VAL A 177 -12.83 6.11 -5.12
CA VAL A 177 -13.37 7.44 -5.40
C VAL A 177 -14.60 7.74 -4.52
N PRO A 178 -14.80 8.98 -4.04
CA PRO A 178 -15.81 9.31 -3.02
C PRO A 178 -17.22 8.82 -3.35
N LYS A 179 -17.66 8.90 -4.60
CA LYS A 179 -18.99 8.45 -5.04
C LYS A 179 -19.27 6.95 -4.84
N HIS A 180 -18.22 6.14 -4.67
CA HIS A 180 -18.28 4.68 -4.53
C HIS A 180 -17.86 4.17 -3.15
N GLN A 181 -17.48 5.09 -2.24
CA GLN A 181 -17.22 4.75 -0.83
C GLN A 181 -18.50 4.34 -0.11
N GLY A 182 -18.38 3.41 0.84
CA GLY A 182 -19.52 2.91 1.62
C GLY A 182 -20.45 1.93 0.87
N LYS A 183 -20.22 1.66 -0.42
CA LYS A 183 -21.02 0.75 -1.25
C LYS A 183 -20.47 -0.70 -1.29
N GLY A 184 -19.45 -1.00 -0.48
CA GLY A 184 -18.83 -2.34 -0.43
C GLY A 184 -17.76 -2.60 -1.50
N VAL A 185 -17.43 -1.59 -2.32
CA VAL A 185 -16.41 -1.70 -3.39
C VAL A 185 -15.02 -1.97 -2.81
N ASP A 186 -14.70 -1.40 -1.66
CA ASP A 186 -13.50 -1.66 -0.88
C ASP A 186 -13.40 -3.14 -0.49
N GLY A 187 -14.45 -3.69 0.10
CA GLY A 187 -14.53 -5.09 0.46
C GLY A 187 -14.47 -6.03 -0.76
N ALA A 188 -15.19 -5.69 -1.84
CA ALA A 188 -15.20 -6.47 -3.07
C ALA A 188 -13.81 -6.55 -3.73
N LEU A 189 -13.09 -5.42 -3.77
CA LEU A 189 -11.73 -5.35 -4.28
C LEU A 189 -10.77 -6.23 -3.46
N ILE A 190 -10.92 -6.21 -2.13
CA ILE A 190 -10.13 -7.04 -1.21
C ILE A 190 -10.48 -8.52 -1.38
N MET A 191 -11.76 -8.89 -1.49
CA MET A 191 -12.19 -10.28 -1.68
C MET A 191 -11.70 -10.86 -3.01
N ALA A 192 -11.89 -10.14 -4.11
CA ALA A 192 -11.42 -10.56 -5.43
C ALA A 192 -9.88 -10.74 -5.46
N SER A 193 -9.14 -9.82 -4.82
CA SER A 193 -7.69 -9.93 -4.72
C SER A 193 -7.27 -11.13 -3.86
N ARG A 194 -7.93 -11.36 -2.72
CA ARG A 194 -7.63 -12.45 -1.80
C ARG A 194 -7.81 -13.82 -2.46
N GLU A 195 -8.89 -14.03 -3.18
CA GLU A 195 -9.17 -15.27 -3.90
C GLU A 195 -8.03 -15.61 -4.87
N THR A 196 -7.65 -14.66 -5.74
CA THR A 196 -6.52 -14.85 -6.65
C THR A 196 -5.20 -15.11 -5.94
N ILE A 197 -4.93 -14.40 -4.84
CA ILE A 197 -3.68 -14.55 -4.10
C ILE A 197 -3.61 -15.91 -3.42
N GLN A 198 -4.69 -16.35 -2.80
CA GLN A 198 -4.74 -17.63 -2.08
C GLN A 198 -4.67 -18.85 -2.99
N GLU A 199 -5.30 -18.77 -4.17
CA GLU A 199 -5.36 -19.88 -5.11
C GLU A 199 -4.12 -20.00 -6.00
N LYS A 200 -3.56 -18.87 -6.42
CA LYS A 200 -2.61 -18.83 -7.55
C LYS A 200 -1.21 -18.36 -7.18
N LEU A 201 -1.03 -17.81 -5.98
CA LEU A 201 0.22 -17.17 -5.60
C LEU A 201 0.83 -17.77 -4.33
N ALA A 202 2.14 -17.54 -4.17
CA ALA A 202 2.91 -18.05 -3.05
C ALA A 202 2.99 -17.08 -1.86
N TYR A 203 2.25 -15.96 -1.90
CA TYR A 203 2.28 -14.98 -0.82
C TYR A 203 1.51 -15.50 0.41
N GLU A 204 2.14 -15.37 1.56
CA GLU A 204 1.64 -15.79 2.86
C GLU A 204 1.28 -14.60 3.75
N ASP A 205 2.02 -13.51 3.58
CA ASP A 205 1.94 -12.30 4.38
C ASP A 205 1.62 -11.07 3.54
N LEU A 206 0.80 -10.18 4.12
CA LEU A 206 0.53 -8.85 3.62
C LEU A 206 0.90 -7.83 4.69
N GLU A 207 1.66 -6.83 4.32
CA GLU A 207 1.97 -5.67 5.16
C GLU A 207 1.38 -4.42 4.52
N LEU A 208 0.45 -3.74 5.23
CA LEU A 208 -0.19 -2.51 4.77
C LEU A 208 0.58 -1.31 5.28
N ASN A 209 1.22 -0.58 4.39
CA ASN A 209 2.02 0.62 4.64
C ASN A 209 1.39 1.82 3.95
N TRP A 210 1.50 2.95 4.42
CA TRP A 210 1.56 3.49 5.77
C TRP A 210 0.23 4.20 5.97
N ILE A 211 -0.48 3.87 7.00
CA ILE A 211 -1.78 4.48 7.26
C ILE A 211 -1.57 5.58 8.30
N PRO A 212 -1.73 6.86 7.95
CA PRO A 212 -1.66 7.94 8.93
C PRO A 212 -2.74 7.77 10.01
N ASP A 213 -2.41 8.07 11.26
CA ASP A 213 -3.30 7.90 12.42
C ASP A 213 -4.57 8.78 12.35
N PHE A 214 -4.56 9.81 11.52
CA PHE A 214 -5.73 10.63 11.22
C PHE A 214 -6.63 10.06 10.10
N ASN A 215 -6.17 9.06 9.33
CA ASN A 215 -6.99 8.41 8.29
C ASN A 215 -7.90 7.33 8.88
N LYS A 216 -8.91 7.75 9.64
CA LYS A 216 -9.84 6.85 10.32
C LYS A 216 -10.60 5.91 9.37
N SER A 217 -10.86 6.36 8.15
CA SER A 217 -11.53 5.53 7.13
C SER A 217 -10.69 4.31 6.75
N MET A 218 -9.40 4.52 6.46
CA MET A 218 -8.50 3.42 6.10
C MET A 218 -8.19 2.52 7.29
N ILE A 219 -8.08 3.07 8.50
CA ILE A 219 -7.90 2.27 9.73
C ILE A 219 -9.09 1.32 9.91
N ARG A 220 -10.33 1.80 9.72
CA ARG A 220 -11.53 0.94 9.78
C ARG A 220 -11.52 -0.18 8.73
N VAL A 221 -11.05 0.09 7.51
CA VAL A 221 -10.88 -0.96 6.49
C VAL A 221 -9.86 -1.98 6.96
N ALA A 222 -8.71 -1.53 7.48
CA ALA A 222 -7.68 -2.40 8.02
C ALA A 222 -8.22 -3.29 9.17
N GLU A 223 -8.96 -2.73 10.12
CA GLU A 223 -9.58 -3.49 11.22
C GLU A 223 -10.56 -4.56 10.70
N GLN A 224 -11.38 -4.23 9.68
CA GLN A 224 -12.32 -5.18 9.09
C GLN A 224 -11.65 -6.36 8.36
N VAL A 225 -10.43 -6.19 7.89
CA VAL A 225 -9.65 -7.29 7.32
C VAL A 225 -8.85 -8.07 8.38
N GLN A 226 -9.05 -7.80 9.67
CA GLN A 226 -8.44 -8.51 10.79
C GLN A 226 -6.91 -8.47 10.76
N VAL A 227 -6.35 -7.27 10.70
CA VAL A 227 -4.91 -7.03 10.77
C VAL A 227 -4.43 -6.88 12.20
N LYS A 228 -3.11 -7.02 12.40
CA LYS A 228 -2.41 -6.65 13.64
C LYS A 228 -1.57 -5.41 13.39
N LEU A 229 -1.54 -4.47 14.33
CA LEU A 229 -0.56 -3.38 14.32
C LEU A 229 0.84 -3.98 14.49
N GLY A 230 1.73 -3.68 13.57
CA GLY A 230 3.10 -4.21 13.54
C GLY A 230 4.15 -3.15 13.81
N LYS A 231 4.09 -2.01 13.09
CA LYS A 231 5.08 -0.95 13.23
C LYS A 231 4.41 0.41 13.37
N ILE A 232 5.05 1.30 14.12
CA ILE A 232 4.68 2.72 14.19
C ILE A 232 5.89 3.55 13.79
N HIS A 233 5.68 4.44 12.81
CA HIS A 233 6.64 5.48 12.45
C HIS A 233 6.10 6.84 12.86
N HIS A 234 6.97 7.73 13.26
CA HIS A 234 6.66 9.12 13.51
C HIS A 234 7.08 9.97 12.32
N THR A 235 6.19 10.84 11.87
CA THR A 235 6.51 11.95 10.97
C THR A 235 6.68 13.19 11.83
N TYR A 236 7.85 13.78 11.74
CA TYR A 236 8.22 14.97 12.50
C TYR A 236 8.18 16.22 11.62
N ARG A 237 7.97 17.34 12.25
CA ARG A 237 8.07 18.66 11.65
C ARG A 237 8.95 19.56 12.49
N TYR A 238 9.74 20.40 11.83
CA TYR A 238 10.54 21.46 12.46
C TYR A 238 10.15 22.78 11.80
N ASN A 239 9.61 23.72 12.58
CA ASN A 239 9.33 25.06 12.10
C ASN A 239 10.55 25.94 12.38
N PHE A 240 11.09 26.58 11.34
CA PHE A 240 12.21 27.52 11.50
C PHE A 240 11.78 28.74 12.31
N ASP A 241 10.57 29.24 12.06
CA ASP A 241 9.94 30.23 12.94
C ASP A 241 9.34 29.53 14.15
N LYS A 242 9.95 29.76 15.30
CA LYS A 242 9.57 29.15 16.58
C LYS A 242 8.29 29.75 17.19
N SER A 243 7.84 30.91 16.69
CA SER A 243 6.56 31.49 17.11
C SER A 243 5.36 30.71 16.55
N ILE A 244 5.57 29.91 15.49
CA ILE A 244 4.55 29.08 14.85
C ILE A 244 4.60 27.69 15.48
N PRO A 245 3.57 27.25 16.26
CA PRO A 245 3.55 25.92 16.85
C PRO A 245 3.39 24.84 15.76
N VAL A 246 3.92 23.65 16.03
CA VAL A 246 3.64 22.48 15.20
C VAL A 246 2.30 21.88 15.65
N GLU A 247 1.26 22.09 14.87
CA GLU A 247 -0.02 21.46 15.11
C GLU A 247 -0.04 20.04 14.50
N ARG A 248 -0.46 19.07 15.30
CA ARG A 248 -0.69 17.71 14.79
C ARG A 248 -1.77 17.72 13.73
N ILE A 249 -1.53 16.98 12.64
CA ILE A 249 -2.58 16.75 11.63
C ILE A 249 -3.62 15.82 12.25
N THR A 250 -4.79 16.37 12.52
CA THR A 250 -5.99 15.64 12.92
C THR A 250 -7.04 15.87 11.85
N LYS A 251 -7.73 14.83 11.40
CA LYS A 251 -8.87 15.00 10.50
C LYS A 251 -9.98 15.68 11.28
N LYS A 252 -10.39 16.87 10.84
CA LYS A 252 -11.68 17.43 11.21
C LYS A 252 -12.82 16.65 10.59
#